data_7296e783bc10994ae90fbcbf5d08882a
#
_entry.id   7296e783bc10994ae90fbcbf5d08882a
#
_cell.length_a   1.000
_cell.length_b   1.000
_cell.length_c   1.000
_cell.angle_alpha   90.00
_cell.angle_beta   90.00
_cell.angle_gamma   90.00
#
_symmetry.space_group_name_H-M   'P 1'
#
loop_
_entity.id
_entity.type
_entity.pdbx_description
1 polymer ?
#
loop_
_entity_poly.entity_id
_entity_poly.type
_entity_poly.pdbx_seq_one_letter_code
_entity_poly.pdbx_strand_id
1 'polypeptide(L)'
;MSGNTSSLSYKDAGVDIDAGNALVDRIKGAVKRTRRPEVMGGIGGFGALCELPTKYKEPVLVSGTDGVGTKLRLALDLKKHDTIGIDLVAMCVNDLIVQGGEPLFFLDYYATGKLDVDTAADVVSGIAEGCVQAGCALIGGETAEMPGMYEGDDYDVAGFCVGVVEKADIIDGTKVAAGDALIAVGSSGPHSNGYSLIRKVLEVSGADKNEELEGRTIGEHLLEPTKIYIKSALKMIAEHDIHAISHITGGGFWENIPRVLPEGTKAVIDGKSWEWPSIFNWLQEKGNVETFEMYRTFNCGVGLVVALPKDQADAAVELLKTEGENAWVIGEIANAEAGEEQVEIK
;
A
#
# COMPACT_ATOMS: atom_id res chain seq x y z
N MET A 1 -58.77 -10.36 3.06
CA MET A 1 -57.33 -10.23 2.97
C MET A 1 -57.04 -8.75 2.76
N SER A 2 -56.78 -8.03 3.87
CA SER A 2 -56.39 -6.62 3.79
C SER A 2 -54.93 -6.57 3.36
N GLY A 3 -54.67 -6.25 2.09
CA GLY A 3 -53.33 -6.01 1.62
C GLY A 3 -52.74 -4.81 2.36
N ASN A 4 -51.56 -5.02 2.95
CA ASN A 4 -50.76 -3.97 3.55
C ASN A 4 -50.37 -2.99 2.44
N THR A 5 -50.95 -1.79 2.40
CA THR A 5 -50.75 -0.76 1.39
C THR A 5 -49.66 0.25 1.79
N SER A 6 -48.70 -0.15 2.59
CA SER A 6 -47.52 0.72 2.83
C SER A 6 -46.73 0.86 1.53
N SER A 7 -46.47 2.09 1.12
CA SER A 7 -45.60 2.41 -0.01
C SER A 7 -44.19 1.91 0.31
N LEU A 8 -43.57 1.14 -0.60
CA LEU A 8 -42.18 0.72 -0.47
C LEU A 8 -41.25 1.92 -0.63
N SER A 9 -40.23 1.98 0.19
CA SER A 9 -39.15 2.96 0.14
C SER A 9 -37.82 2.27 -0.25
N TYR A 10 -36.81 3.06 -0.62
CA TYR A 10 -35.47 2.53 -0.90
C TYR A 10 -34.82 1.94 0.36
N LYS A 11 -35.17 2.48 1.53
CA LYS A 11 -34.77 1.94 2.84
C LYS A 11 -35.36 0.56 3.12
N ASP A 12 -36.59 0.29 2.66
CA ASP A 12 -37.21 -1.05 2.76
C ASP A 12 -36.49 -2.06 1.83
N ALA A 13 -35.78 -1.58 0.81
CA ALA A 13 -34.92 -2.38 -0.08
C ALA A 13 -33.49 -2.54 0.46
N GLY A 14 -33.18 -1.96 1.63
CA GLY A 14 -31.88 -2.10 2.32
C GLY A 14 -30.86 -1.00 2.01
N VAL A 15 -31.25 0.10 1.34
CA VAL A 15 -30.36 1.24 1.03
C VAL A 15 -30.83 2.49 1.80
N ASP A 16 -29.97 3.05 2.64
CA ASP A 16 -30.27 4.21 3.50
C ASP A 16 -29.55 5.48 3.02
N ILE A 17 -30.25 6.31 2.21
CA ILE A 17 -29.71 7.58 1.68
C ILE A 17 -29.30 8.53 2.81
N ASP A 18 -30.01 8.54 3.94
CA ASP A 18 -29.69 9.42 5.07
C ASP A 18 -28.39 9.01 5.75
N ALA A 19 -28.10 7.70 5.84
CA ALA A 19 -26.83 7.18 6.33
C ALA A 19 -25.66 7.60 5.42
N GLY A 20 -25.83 7.52 4.10
CA GLY A 20 -24.84 8.01 3.14
C GLY A 20 -24.55 9.51 3.31
N ASN A 21 -25.59 10.34 3.46
CA ASN A 21 -25.42 11.77 3.70
C ASN A 21 -24.71 12.06 5.03
N ALA A 22 -25.06 11.32 6.09
CA ALA A 22 -24.41 11.44 7.39
C ALA A 22 -22.91 11.09 7.33
N LEU A 23 -22.54 10.05 6.59
CA LEU A 23 -21.14 9.69 6.34
C LEU A 23 -20.39 10.85 5.67
N VAL A 24 -20.93 11.41 4.58
CA VAL A 24 -20.31 12.52 3.87
C VAL A 24 -20.06 13.72 4.80
N ASP A 25 -21.04 14.06 5.65
CA ASP A 25 -20.88 15.15 6.61
C ASP A 25 -19.77 14.86 7.63
N ARG A 26 -19.66 13.63 8.08
CA ARG A 26 -18.70 13.20 9.10
C ARG A 26 -17.25 13.22 8.59
N ILE A 27 -17.01 12.87 7.34
CA ILE A 27 -15.67 12.79 6.75
C ILE A 27 -15.12 14.13 6.24
N LYS A 28 -15.95 15.17 6.10
CA LYS A 28 -15.52 16.50 5.58
C LYS A 28 -14.27 17.07 6.24
N GLY A 29 -14.16 16.91 7.56
CA GLY A 29 -13.01 17.38 8.34
C GLY A 29 -11.72 16.64 7.99
N ALA A 30 -11.78 15.33 7.83
CA ALA A 30 -10.66 14.48 7.45
C ALA A 30 -10.20 14.80 6.02
N VAL A 31 -11.12 14.84 5.07
CA VAL A 31 -10.84 15.18 3.66
C VAL A 31 -10.20 16.57 3.53
N LYS A 32 -10.66 17.56 4.28
CA LYS A 32 -10.09 18.92 4.24
C LYS A 32 -8.60 18.96 4.58
N ARG A 33 -8.10 18.06 5.42
CA ARG A 33 -6.67 17.99 5.81
C ARG A 33 -5.76 17.59 4.64
N THR A 34 -6.30 16.90 3.64
CA THR A 34 -5.55 16.38 2.48
C THR A 34 -5.43 17.40 1.34
N ARG A 35 -6.00 18.61 1.48
CA ARG A 35 -6.14 19.56 0.38
C ARG A 35 -4.79 19.97 -0.19
N ARG A 36 -4.68 19.95 -1.51
CA ARG A 36 -3.57 20.47 -2.31
C ARG A 36 -3.98 21.73 -3.07
N PRO A 37 -3.01 22.63 -3.42
CA PRO A 37 -3.31 23.84 -4.21
C PRO A 37 -3.96 23.56 -5.56
N GLU A 38 -3.59 22.45 -6.19
CA GLU A 38 -4.05 22.05 -7.52
C GLU A 38 -5.52 21.58 -7.55
N VAL A 39 -6.11 21.30 -6.39
CA VAL A 39 -7.50 20.81 -6.30
C VAL A 39 -8.49 21.94 -6.42
N MET A 40 -9.34 21.87 -7.44
CA MET A 40 -10.40 22.83 -7.74
C MET A 40 -11.73 22.34 -7.20
N GLY A 41 -12.23 22.92 -6.11
CA GLY A 41 -13.53 22.53 -5.52
C GLY A 41 -13.42 21.71 -4.24
N GLY A 42 -14.43 20.88 -3.98
CA GLY A 42 -14.57 20.02 -2.80
C GLY A 42 -15.32 18.75 -3.12
N ILE A 43 -15.49 17.86 -2.11
CA ILE A 43 -16.26 16.62 -2.23
C ILE A 43 -17.76 16.88 -2.37
N GLY A 44 -18.49 15.92 -2.96
CA GLY A 44 -19.97 15.93 -3.11
C GLY A 44 -20.45 16.41 -4.48
N GLY A 45 -19.55 16.68 -5.44
CA GLY A 45 -19.90 16.87 -6.85
C GLY A 45 -19.88 15.55 -7.65
N PHE A 46 -20.32 15.60 -8.91
CA PHE A 46 -20.25 14.42 -9.79
C PHE A 46 -18.84 14.02 -10.18
N GLY A 47 -17.90 14.95 -10.12
CA GLY A 47 -16.49 14.71 -10.41
C GLY A 47 -15.61 15.74 -9.71
N ALA A 48 -14.34 15.43 -9.60
CA ALA A 48 -13.34 16.29 -9.02
C ALA A 48 -12.41 16.85 -10.11
N LEU A 49 -11.94 18.07 -9.90
CA LEU A 49 -11.01 18.75 -10.80
C LEU A 49 -9.68 18.98 -10.11
N CYS A 50 -8.59 18.67 -10.81
CA CYS A 50 -7.24 18.91 -10.35
C CYS A 50 -6.41 19.48 -11.50
N GLU A 51 -5.75 20.62 -11.27
CA GLU A 51 -4.81 21.18 -12.21
C GLU A 51 -3.49 20.40 -12.18
N LEU A 52 -2.80 20.33 -13.31
CA LEU A 52 -1.44 19.81 -13.32
C LEU A 52 -0.48 20.85 -12.72
N PRO A 53 0.44 20.45 -11.81
CA PRO A 53 1.41 21.37 -11.25
C PRO A 53 2.29 22.00 -12.33
N THR A 54 2.44 23.32 -12.30
CA THR A 54 3.17 24.09 -13.33
C THR A 54 4.69 23.88 -13.32
N LYS A 55 5.22 23.17 -12.32
CA LYS A 55 6.65 22.84 -12.22
C LYS A 55 7.11 21.84 -13.26
N TYR A 56 6.22 21.01 -13.81
CA TYR A 56 6.52 20.02 -14.84
C TYR A 56 6.42 20.65 -16.23
N LYS A 57 7.41 20.37 -17.08
CA LYS A 57 7.51 20.87 -18.47
C LYS A 57 6.83 19.94 -19.46
N GLU A 58 7.08 18.65 -19.31
CA GLU A 58 6.49 17.55 -20.09
C GLU A 58 5.85 16.53 -19.12
N PRO A 59 4.75 16.90 -18.45
CA PRO A 59 4.13 16.06 -17.43
C PRO A 59 3.55 14.77 -18.05
N VAL A 60 3.86 13.64 -17.41
CA VAL A 60 3.25 12.34 -17.70
C VAL A 60 2.42 11.92 -16.48
N LEU A 61 1.17 11.53 -16.69
CA LEU A 61 0.33 11.01 -15.62
C LEU A 61 0.69 9.55 -15.33
N VAL A 62 0.81 9.25 -14.06
CA VAL A 62 0.97 7.89 -13.54
C VAL A 62 -0.27 7.55 -12.73
N SER A 63 -0.82 6.36 -12.91
CA SER A 63 -2.02 5.95 -12.18
C SER A 63 -1.90 4.50 -11.72
N GLY A 64 -2.47 4.21 -10.55
CA GLY A 64 -2.53 2.89 -9.98
C GLY A 64 -3.86 2.69 -9.26
N THR A 65 -4.29 1.43 -9.17
CA THR A 65 -5.46 1.01 -8.41
C THR A 65 -5.12 -0.25 -7.65
N ASP A 66 -5.57 -0.32 -6.42
CA ASP A 66 -5.39 -1.50 -5.56
C ASP A 66 -6.50 -1.58 -4.50
N GLY A 67 -6.56 -2.71 -3.80
CA GLY A 67 -7.40 -2.93 -2.62
C GLY A 67 -6.54 -3.24 -1.40
N VAL A 68 -7.20 -3.58 -0.29
CA VAL A 68 -6.53 -4.06 0.93
C VAL A 68 -6.49 -5.59 0.99
N GLY A 69 -7.42 -6.24 0.32
CA GLY A 69 -7.51 -7.69 0.28
C GLY A 69 -7.95 -8.30 1.62
N THR A 70 -7.50 -9.53 1.88
CA THR A 70 -8.02 -10.33 3.02
C THR A 70 -7.54 -9.87 4.40
N LYS A 71 -6.71 -8.84 4.50
CA LYS A 71 -6.43 -8.11 5.75
C LYS A 71 -7.71 -7.53 6.35
N LEU A 72 -8.68 -7.15 5.50
CA LEU A 72 -10.00 -6.67 5.92
C LEU A 72 -10.70 -7.66 6.87
N ARG A 73 -10.59 -8.97 6.64
CA ARG A 73 -11.18 -9.97 7.53
C ARG A 73 -10.60 -9.90 8.94
N LEU A 74 -9.31 -9.63 9.07
CA LEU A 74 -8.67 -9.46 10.37
C LEU A 74 -9.14 -8.18 11.07
N ALA A 75 -9.31 -7.09 10.32
CA ALA A 75 -9.85 -5.83 10.82
C ALA A 75 -11.29 -5.99 11.34
N LEU A 76 -12.13 -6.72 10.60
CA LEU A 76 -13.50 -7.06 11.02
C LEU A 76 -13.50 -7.91 12.30
N ASP A 77 -12.68 -8.95 12.38
CA ASP A 77 -12.56 -9.82 13.53
C ASP A 77 -12.13 -9.07 14.80
N LEU A 78 -11.21 -8.11 14.66
CA LEU A 78 -10.64 -7.30 15.74
C LEU A 78 -11.42 -5.99 15.98
N LYS A 79 -12.41 -5.69 15.13
CA LYS A 79 -13.20 -4.43 15.14
C LYS A 79 -12.30 -3.19 15.14
N LYS A 80 -11.26 -3.22 14.29
CA LYS A 80 -10.31 -2.13 14.16
C LYS A 80 -10.20 -1.73 12.69
N HIS A 81 -10.78 -0.58 12.35
CA HIS A 81 -10.98 -0.12 10.98
C HIS A 81 -10.21 1.16 10.63
N ASP A 82 -9.73 1.87 11.64
CA ASP A 82 -9.12 3.20 11.54
C ASP A 82 -7.79 3.24 10.79
N THR A 83 -7.10 2.10 10.63
CA THR A 83 -5.82 1.99 9.93
C THR A 83 -5.92 1.42 8.52
N ILE A 84 -7.03 0.76 8.20
CA ILE A 84 -7.24 0.09 6.90
C ILE A 84 -7.17 1.06 5.72
N GLY A 85 -7.65 2.29 5.92
CA GLY A 85 -7.56 3.32 4.89
C GLY A 85 -6.12 3.73 4.56
N ILE A 86 -5.21 3.66 5.55
CA ILE A 86 -3.77 3.91 5.32
C ILE A 86 -3.20 2.81 4.42
N ASP A 87 -3.55 1.54 4.68
CA ASP A 87 -3.16 0.42 3.82
C ASP A 87 -3.60 0.65 2.37
N LEU A 88 -4.87 1.04 2.17
CA LEU A 88 -5.41 1.28 0.84
C LEU A 88 -4.62 2.34 0.07
N VAL A 89 -4.35 3.48 0.72
CA VAL A 89 -3.57 4.55 0.11
C VAL A 89 -2.15 4.08 -0.18
N ALA A 90 -1.49 3.44 0.78
CA ALA A 90 -0.11 2.98 0.66
C ALA A 90 0.08 2.03 -0.52
N MET A 91 -0.82 1.05 -0.70
CA MET A 91 -0.75 0.11 -1.81
C MET A 91 -0.78 0.82 -3.17
N CYS A 92 -1.63 1.85 -3.30
CA CYS A 92 -1.73 2.62 -4.54
C CYS A 92 -0.54 3.58 -4.75
N VAL A 93 -0.19 4.39 -3.74
CA VAL A 93 0.81 5.46 -3.94
C VAL A 93 2.24 4.93 -4.00
N ASN A 94 2.55 3.83 -3.30
CA ASN A 94 3.86 3.20 -3.38
C ASN A 94 4.11 2.62 -4.78
N ASP A 95 3.08 2.16 -5.49
CA ASP A 95 3.20 1.73 -6.87
C ASP A 95 3.38 2.88 -7.87
N LEU A 96 2.97 4.11 -7.50
CA LEU A 96 3.24 5.30 -8.31
C LEU A 96 4.70 5.75 -8.18
N ILE A 97 5.22 5.77 -6.94
CA ILE A 97 6.57 6.27 -6.67
C ILE A 97 7.66 5.40 -7.29
N VAL A 98 7.42 4.11 -7.52
CA VAL A 98 8.41 3.23 -8.17
C VAL A 98 8.73 3.67 -9.61
N GLN A 99 7.84 4.45 -10.23
CA GLN A 99 8.05 5.07 -11.55
C GLN A 99 8.48 6.55 -11.46
N GLY A 100 8.79 7.04 -10.26
CA GLY A 100 9.14 8.45 -10.02
C GLY A 100 7.93 9.39 -9.89
N GLY A 101 6.71 8.83 -9.83
CA GLY A 101 5.47 9.59 -9.79
C GLY A 101 5.20 10.28 -8.45
N GLU A 102 4.99 11.60 -8.46
CA GLU A 102 4.44 12.34 -7.32
C GLU A 102 2.92 12.17 -7.27
N PRO A 103 2.33 11.58 -6.20
CA PRO A 103 0.88 11.46 -6.09
C PRO A 103 0.20 12.83 -6.02
N LEU A 104 -0.83 13.05 -6.85
CA LEU A 104 -1.61 14.29 -6.85
C LEU A 104 -2.92 14.14 -6.09
N PHE A 105 -3.69 13.11 -6.43
CA PHE A 105 -4.98 12.87 -5.81
C PHE A 105 -5.33 11.39 -5.72
N PHE A 106 -6.25 11.12 -4.82
CA PHE A 106 -6.77 9.80 -4.49
C PHE A 106 -8.30 9.80 -4.58
N LEU A 107 -8.85 8.69 -5.01
CA LEU A 107 -10.27 8.35 -5.01
C LEU A 107 -10.44 6.99 -4.36
N ASP A 108 -11.52 6.80 -3.61
CA ASP A 108 -11.86 5.50 -3.02
C ASP A 108 -13.22 4.98 -3.46
N TYR A 109 -13.38 3.68 -3.37
CA TYR A 109 -14.66 2.99 -3.50
C TYR A 109 -14.85 2.11 -2.26
N TYR A 110 -15.87 2.40 -1.47
CA TYR A 110 -16.27 1.61 -0.31
C TYR A 110 -17.57 0.90 -0.61
N ALA A 111 -17.60 -0.44 -0.51
CA ALA A 111 -18.76 -1.27 -0.79
C ALA A 111 -19.12 -2.14 0.41
N THR A 112 -20.41 -2.21 0.76
CA THR A 112 -20.91 -3.02 1.87
C THR A 112 -22.33 -3.49 1.62
N GLY A 113 -22.80 -4.50 2.35
CA GLY A 113 -24.20 -4.93 2.30
C GLY A 113 -25.16 -3.95 2.97
N LYS A 114 -24.72 -3.34 4.07
CA LYS A 114 -25.43 -2.33 4.83
C LYS A 114 -24.43 -1.35 5.43
N LEU A 115 -24.66 -0.06 5.22
CA LEU A 115 -23.74 0.96 5.69
C LEU A 115 -23.79 1.13 7.21
N ASP A 116 -22.67 0.81 7.88
CA ASP A 116 -22.37 1.29 9.23
C ASP A 116 -21.54 2.57 9.10
N VAL A 117 -22.14 3.69 9.51
CA VAL A 117 -21.56 5.02 9.36
C VAL A 117 -20.28 5.19 10.16
N ASP A 118 -20.20 4.55 11.35
CA ASP A 118 -19.03 4.67 12.21
C ASP A 118 -17.84 3.92 11.61
N THR A 119 -18.02 2.68 11.18
CA THR A 119 -17.01 1.87 10.50
C THR A 119 -16.53 2.53 9.22
N ALA A 120 -17.45 2.99 8.37
CA ALA A 120 -17.09 3.66 7.10
C ALA A 120 -16.33 4.97 7.36
N ALA A 121 -16.72 5.76 8.37
CA ALA A 121 -16.03 6.99 8.74
C ALA A 121 -14.61 6.72 9.26
N ASP A 122 -14.39 5.65 10.01
CA ASP A 122 -13.07 5.23 10.46
C ASP A 122 -12.18 4.85 9.27
N VAL A 123 -12.70 4.06 8.34
CA VAL A 123 -11.96 3.67 7.12
C VAL A 123 -11.59 4.91 6.29
N VAL A 124 -12.55 5.80 6.01
CA VAL A 124 -12.28 7.02 5.21
C VAL A 124 -11.37 8.00 5.95
N SER A 125 -11.42 8.05 7.28
CA SER A 125 -10.47 8.83 8.08
C SER A 125 -9.05 8.27 7.95
N GLY A 126 -8.89 6.96 7.92
CA GLY A 126 -7.63 6.28 7.61
C GLY A 126 -7.14 6.58 6.19
N ILE A 127 -8.04 6.60 5.19
CA ILE A 127 -7.69 7.02 3.81
C ILE A 127 -7.18 8.46 3.80
N ALA A 128 -7.87 9.37 4.47
CA ALA A 128 -7.42 10.76 4.57
C ALA A 128 -6.06 10.89 5.26
N GLU A 129 -5.80 10.11 6.30
CA GLU A 129 -4.49 10.07 6.96
C GLU A 129 -3.40 9.56 6.03
N GLY A 130 -3.65 8.47 5.30
CA GLY A 130 -2.73 7.97 4.28
C GLY A 130 -2.44 9.01 3.18
N CYS A 131 -3.45 9.75 2.74
CA CYS A 131 -3.29 10.86 1.78
C CYS A 131 -2.43 12.00 2.35
N VAL A 132 -2.57 12.35 3.63
CA VAL A 132 -1.70 13.35 4.30
C VAL A 132 -0.25 12.86 4.35
N GLN A 133 -0.02 11.59 4.66
CA GLN A 133 1.32 10.99 4.66
C GLN A 133 1.93 10.99 3.26
N ALA A 134 1.15 10.62 2.24
CA ALA A 134 1.56 10.60 0.84
C ALA A 134 1.70 12.01 0.22
N GLY A 135 1.08 13.03 0.82
CA GLY A 135 1.04 14.38 0.26
C GLY A 135 0.10 14.52 -0.94
N CYS A 136 -0.89 13.65 -1.07
CA CYS A 136 -1.93 13.74 -2.11
C CYS A 136 -3.28 14.17 -1.52
N ALA A 137 -4.22 14.57 -2.38
CA ALA A 137 -5.54 15.00 -1.97
C ALA A 137 -6.58 13.89 -2.12
N LEU A 138 -7.35 13.60 -1.08
CA LEU A 138 -8.58 12.82 -1.21
C LEU A 138 -9.65 13.74 -1.81
N ILE A 139 -9.95 13.57 -3.12
CA ILE A 139 -10.79 14.52 -3.85
C ILE A 139 -12.20 14.02 -4.14
N GLY A 140 -12.47 12.76 -3.88
CA GLY A 140 -13.76 12.12 -4.08
C GLY A 140 -13.71 10.65 -3.77
N GLY A 141 -14.81 9.99 -3.98
CA GLY A 141 -14.99 8.56 -3.78
C GLY A 141 -16.45 8.17 -3.96
N GLU A 142 -16.74 6.90 -3.76
CA GLU A 142 -18.07 6.33 -3.81
C GLU A 142 -18.31 5.45 -2.60
N THR A 143 -19.50 5.51 -2.03
CA THR A 143 -19.96 4.60 -0.99
C THR A 143 -21.20 3.88 -1.48
N ALA A 144 -21.11 2.57 -1.67
CA ALA A 144 -22.17 1.74 -2.21
C ALA A 144 -22.76 0.80 -1.17
N GLU A 145 -24.05 0.91 -0.90
CA GLU A 145 -24.83 -0.14 -0.23
C GLU A 145 -25.35 -1.13 -1.26
N MET A 146 -24.96 -2.39 -1.15
CA MET A 146 -25.32 -3.47 -2.05
C MET A 146 -25.90 -4.65 -1.27
N PRO A 147 -27.16 -4.55 -0.79
CA PRO A 147 -27.82 -5.62 -0.05
C PRO A 147 -27.81 -6.94 -0.80
N GLY A 148 -27.36 -8.02 -0.14
CA GLY A 148 -27.26 -9.35 -0.73
C GLY A 148 -25.99 -9.63 -1.53
N MET A 149 -25.11 -8.63 -1.72
CA MET A 149 -23.78 -8.82 -2.31
C MET A 149 -22.70 -9.07 -1.22
N TYR A 150 -22.87 -8.42 -0.06
CA TYR A 150 -22.00 -8.58 1.12
C TYR A 150 -22.84 -9.10 2.29
N GLU A 151 -22.25 -9.94 3.13
CA GLU A 151 -22.91 -10.54 4.28
C GLU A 151 -22.51 -9.84 5.59
N GLY A 152 -23.48 -9.66 6.50
CA GLY A 152 -23.23 -9.09 7.82
C GLY A 152 -22.59 -7.70 7.76
N ASP A 153 -21.46 -7.54 8.43
CA ASP A 153 -20.69 -6.30 8.52
C ASP A 153 -19.55 -6.26 7.47
N ASP A 154 -19.56 -7.17 6.51
CA ASP A 154 -18.53 -7.24 5.47
C ASP A 154 -18.53 -5.98 4.60
N TYR A 155 -17.32 -5.51 4.29
CA TYR A 155 -17.09 -4.44 3.33
C TYR A 155 -15.84 -4.72 2.51
N ASP A 156 -15.76 -4.06 1.36
CA ASP A 156 -14.56 -4.03 0.52
C ASP A 156 -14.20 -2.60 0.17
N VAL A 157 -12.91 -2.37 -0.10
CA VAL A 157 -12.40 -1.07 -0.45
C VAL A 157 -11.45 -1.17 -1.63
N ALA A 158 -11.58 -0.25 -2.57
CA ALA A 158 -10.66 -0.06 -3.68
C ALA A 158 -10.19 1.40 -3.73
N GLY A 159 -8.91 1.60 -4.03
CA GLY A 159 -8.29 2.90 -4.16
C GLY A 159 -7.82 3.16 -5.58
N PHE A 160 -7.86 4.43 -5.98
CA PHE A 160 -7.37 4.92 -7.27
C PHE A 160 -6.50 6.14 -7.00
N CYS A 161 -5.23 6.05 -7.34
CA CYS A 161 -4.30 7.16 -7.23
C CYS A 161 -3.87 7.64 -8.62
N VAL A 162 -3.80 8.95 -8.78
CA VAL A 162 -3.22 9.60 -9.95
C VAL A 162 -2.10 10.52 -9.49
N GLY A 163 -0.96 10.38 -10.12
CA GLY A 163 0.24 11.18 -9.89
C GLY A 163 0.80 11.73 -11.18
N VAL A 164 1.91 12.41 -11.09
CA VAL A 164 2.61 13.03 -12.20
C VAL A 164 4.10 12.83 -12.06
N VAL A 165 4.77 12.66 -13.19
CA VAL A 165 6.23 12.62 -13.31
C VAL A 165 6.67 13.47 -14.50
N GLU A 166 7.84 14.11 -14.42
CA GLU A 166 8.46 14.70 -15.61
C GLU A 166 8.90 13.57 -16.56
N LYS A 167 8.61 13.71 -17.85
CA LYS A 167 8.88 12.66 -18.82
C LYS A 167 10.33 12.19 -18.84
N ALA A 168 11.28 13.11 -18.62
CA ALA A 168 12.69 12.80 -18.58
C ALA A 168 13.14 12.07 -17.30
N ASP A 169 12.31 12.11 -16.23
CA ASP A 169 12.64 11.58 -14.92
C ASP A 169 11.87 10.27 -14.60
N ILE A 170 11.24 9.66 -15.61
CA ILE A 170 10.57 8.38 -15.47
C ILE A 170 11.59 7.31 -15.08
N ILE A 171 11.31 6.59 -14.00
CA ILE A 171 12.09 5.43 -13.56
C ILE A 171 11.44 4.19 -14.15
N ASP A 172 12.12 3.56 -15.13
CA ASP A 172 11.60 2.40 -15.88
C ASP A 172 12.53 1.18 -15.85
N GLY A 173 13.62 1.23 -15.08
CA GLY A 173 14.60 0.16 -14.96
C GLY A 173 15.62 0.07 -16.11
N THR A 174 15.46 0.84 -17.17
CA THR A 174 16.37 0.76 -18.36
C THR A 174 17.81 1.15 -18.07
N LYS A 175 18.06 1.91 -16.99
CA LYS A 175 19.41 2.30 -16.56
C LYS A 175 20.09 1.24 -15.69
N VAL A 176 19.38 0.22 -15.21
CA VAL A 176 19.94 -0.80 -14.30
C VAL A 176 21.06 -1.56 -15.01
N ALA A 177 22.20 -1.65 -14.35
CA ALA A 177 23.39 -2.32 -14.88
C ALA A 177 24.10 -3.15 -13.81
N ALA A 178 24.85 -4.17 -14.25
CA ALA A 178 25.71 -4.93 -13.35
C ALA A 178 26.72 -4.00 -12.65
N GLY A 179 26.83 -4.14 -11.34
CA GLY A 179 27.62 -3.28 -10.47
C GLY A 179 26.82 -2.19 -9.74
N ASP A 180 25.53 -1.99 -10.07
CA ASP A 180 24.66 -1.17 -9.25
C ASP A 180 24.48 -1.79 -7.85
N ALA A 181 24.40 -0.95 -6.84
CA ALA A 181 24.03 -1.37 -5.50
C ALA A 181 22.52 -1.54 -5.38
N LEU A 182 22.09 -2.45 -4.52
CA LEU A 182 20.72 -2.59 -4.07
C LEU A 182 20.60 -2.09 -2.64
N ILE A 183 19.68 -1.14 -2.43
CA ILE A 183 19.30 -0.65 -1.10
C ILE A 183 17.93 -1.21 -0.75
N ALA A 184 17.78 -1.72 0.48
CA ALA A 184 16.49 -2.03 1.07
C ALA A 184 15.98 -0.85 1.89
N VAL A 185 14.66 -0.64 1.85
CA VAL A 185 13.94 0.25 2.79
C VAL A 185 12.95 -0.61 3.57
N GLY A 186 13.05 -0.55 4.90
CA GLY A 186 12.32 -1.43 5.80
C GLY A 186 10.80 -1.28 5.74
N SER A 187 10.08 -2.39 5.86
CA SER A 187 8.64 -2.41 6.02
C SER A 187 8.21 -2.21 7.47
N SER A 188 6.95 -1.84 7.68
CA SER A 188 6.32 -1.75 9.01
C SER A 188 5.82 -3.12 9.53
N GLY A 189 5.73 -4.11 8.66
CA GLY A 189 5.19 -5.44 8.91
C GLY A 189 4.80 -6.12 7.60
N PRO A 190 3.81 -7.02 7.59
CA PRO A 190 3.36 -7.71 6.38
C PRO A 190 2.72 -6.80 5.32
N HIS A 191 2.50 -5.53 5.66
CA HIS A 191 1.77 -4.57 4.82
C HIS A 191 0.34 -5.03 4.55
N SER A 192 -0.05 -5.22 3.27
CA SER A 192 -1.37 -5.72 2.90
C SER A 192 -1.28 -7.01 2.06
N ASN A 193 -0.15 -7.74 2.17
CA ASN A 193 0.11 -8.92 1.35
C ASN A 193 0.26 -10.19 2.18
N GLY A 194 -0.07 -11.34 1.58
CA GLY A 194 0.06 -12.65 2.22
C GLY A 194 -1.00 -12.97 3.27
N TYR A 195 -2.06 -12.16 3.42
CA TYR A 195 -3.07 -12.34 4.49
C TYR A 195 -3.89 -13.61 4.37
N SER A 196 -4.03 -14.20 3.21
CA SER A 196 -4.64 -15.52 3.06
C SER A 196 -3.80 -16.59 3.77
N LEU A 197 -2.47 -16.54 3.65
CA LEU A 197 -1.55 -17.43 4.37
C LEU A 197 -1.52 -17.10 5.87
N ILE A 198 -1.44 -15.83 6.25
CA ILE A 198 -1.50 -15.38 7.66
C ILE A 198 -2.75 -15.94 8.35
N ARG A 199 -3.92 -15.79 7.74
CA ARG A 199 -5.19 -16.31 8.28
C ARG A 199 -5.17 -17.84 8.38
N LYS A 200 -4.55 -18.51 7.42
CA LYS A 200 -4.38 -19.97 7.49
C LYS A 200 -3.44 -20.40 8.61
N VAL A 201 -2.33 -19.66 8.83
CA VAL A 201 -1.43 -19.89 9.97
C VAL A 201 -2.16 -19.72 11.30
N LEU A 202 -2.94 -18.63 11.47
CA LEU A 202 -3.75 -18.42 12.67
C LEU A 202 -4.75 -19.58 12.90
N GLU A 203 -5.41 -20.05 11.83
CA GLU A 203 -6.36 -21.16 11.90
C GLU A 203 -5.69 -22.45 12.36
N VAL A 204 -4.59 -22.86 11.70
CA VAL A 204 -3.96 -24.17 11.96
C VAL A 204 -3.16 -24.19 13.26
N SER A 205 -2.58 -23.06 13.67
CA SER A 205 -1.86 -22.95 14.94
C SER A 205 -2.79 -22.80 16.15
N GLY A 206 -4.04 -22.35 15.93
CA GLY A 206 -4.96 -22.02 17.00
C GLY A 206 -4.49 -20.84 17.88
N ALA A 207 -3.55 -20.03 17.38
CA ALA A 207 -2.99 -18.92 18.14
C ALA A 207 -4.02 -17.83 18.43
N ASP A 208 -3.98 -17.31 19.65
CA ASP A 208 -4.81 -16.15 20.05
C ASP A 208 -4.19 -14.86 19.49
N LYS A 209 -4.98 -14.08 18.76
CA LYS A 209 -4.57 -12.76 18.26
C LYS A 209 -4.21 -11.78 19.37
N ASN A 210 -4.63 -12.03 20.61
CA ASN A 210 -4.26 -11.26 21.79
C ASN A 210 -2.98 -11.74 22.49
N GLU A 211 -2.36 -12.83 22.02
CA GLU A 211 -1.06 -13.29 22.50
C GLU A 211 -0.01 -12.20 22.26
N GLU A 212 0.87 -11.98 23.25
CA GLU A 212 1.90 -10.95 23.21
C GLU A 212 3.14 -11.45 22.46
N LEU A 213 3.64 -10.61 21.56
CA LEU A 213 4.91 -10.75 20.86
C LEU A 213 5.68 -9.42 20.98
N GLU A 214 6.80 -9.40 21.68
CA GLU A 214 7.67 -8.22 21.86
C GLU A 214 6.90 -6.95 22.31
N GLY A 215 6.01 -7.10 23.29
CA GLY A 215 5.27 -5.98 23.91
C GLY A 215 4.06 -5.48 23.13
N ARG A 216 3.68 -6.16 22.04
CA ARG A 216 2.47 -5.90 21.25
C ARG A 216 1.72 -7.22 21.04
N THR A 217 0.43 -7.16 20.81
CA THR A 217 -0.33 -8.37 20.46
C THR A 217 -0.05 -8.80 19.02
N ILE A 218 -0.22 -10.10 18.73
CA ILE A 218 -0.15 -10.63 17.35
C ILE A 218 -1.11 -9.87 16.43
N GLY A 219 -2.32 -9.57 16.92
CA GLY A 219 -3.30 -8.76 16.18
C GLY A 219 -2.79 -7.37 15.80
N GLU A 220 -2.11 -6.69 16.73
CA GLU A 220 -1.51 -5.37 16.49
C GLU A 220 -0.36 -5.43 15.48
N HIS A 221 0.51 -6.44 15.55
CA HIS A 221 1.55 -6.65 14.53
C HIS A 221 0.95 -6.91 13.16
N LEU A 222 -0.10 -7.71 13.08
CA LEU A 222 -0.76 -8.05 11.82
C LEU A 222 -1.66 -6.93 11.27
N LEU A 223 -2.14 -6.00 12.09
CA LEU A 223 -2.88 -4.82 11.64
C LEU A 223 -2.00 -3.57 11.47
N GLU A 224 -0.67 -3.68 11.70
CA GLU A 224 0.22 -2.56 11.42
C GLU A 224 0.01 -2.04 10.00
N PRO A 225 -0.25 -0.72 9.82
CA PRO A 225 -0.49 -0.16 8.50
C PRO A 225 0.69 -0.33 7.57
N THR A 226 0.41 -0.52 6.30
CA THR A 226 1.41 -0.45 5.22
C THR A 226 2.11 0.89 5.25
N LYS A 227 3.43 0.87 5.22
CA LYS A 227 4.25 2.08 5.24
C LYS A 227 4.14 2.84 3.93
N ILE A 228 4.01 4.17 4.03
CA ILE A 228 3.98 5.08 2.88
C ILE A 228 5.37 5.71 2.73
N TYR A 229 6.03 5.47 1.59
CA TYR A 229 7.42 5.87 1.34
C TYR A 229 7.56 7.18 0.54
N ILE A 230 6.45 7.83 0.18
CA ILE A 230 6.44 8.89 -0.83
C ILE A 230 7.41 10.02 -0.54
N LYS A 231 7.42 10.55 0.68
CA LYS A 231 8.24 11.74 1.02
C LYS A 231 9.72 11.44 0.99
N SER A 232 10.13 10.33 1.59
CA SER A 232 11.53 9.90 1.62
C SER A 232 12.03 9.48 0.22
N ALA A 233 11.20 8.75 -0.54
CA ALA A 233 11.53 8.33 -1.89
C ALA A 233 11.62 9.50 -2.87
N LEU A 234 10.70 10.47 -2.86
CA LEU A 234 10.79 11.67 -3.70
C LEU A 234 12.06 12.48 -3.41
N LYS A 235 12.46 12.56 -2.14
CA LYS A 235 13.70 13.25 -1.78
C LYS A 235 14.92 12.49 -2.27
N MET A 236 14.94 11.17 -2.12
CA MET A 236 16.00 10.32 -2.65
C MET A 236 16.11 10.44 -4.17
N ILE A 237 15.00 10.40 -4.90
CA ILE A 237 14.97 10.57 -6.37
C ILE A 237 15.49 11.95 -6.79
N ALA A 238 15.23 13.01 -6.03
CA ALA A 238 15.70 14.34 -6.34
C ALA A 238 17.22 14.53 -6.15
N GLU A 239 17.87 13.75 -5.30
CA GLU A 239 19.26 13.90 -4.92
C GLU A 239 20.20 12.82 -5.50
N HIS A 240 19.65 11.71 -6.01
CA HIS A 240 20.42 10.57 -6.51
C HIS A 240 19.91 10.07 -7.87
N ASP A 241 20.80 9.44 -8.65
CA ASP A 241 20.45 8.80 -9.93
C ASP A 241 19.86 7.41 -9.65
N ILE A 242 18.55 7.36 -9.51
CA ILE A 242 17.82 6.12 -9.23
C ILE A 242 17.55 5.38 -10.53
N HIS A 243 18.03 4.14 -10.62
CA HIS A 243 17.88 3.30 -11.81
C HIS A 243 16.60 2.48 -11.81
N ALA A 244 16.20 1.98 -10.64
CA ALA A 244 14.94 1.25 -10.43
C ALA A 244 14.48 1.29 -8.98
N ILE A 245 13.16 1.18 -8.77
CA ILE A 245 12.55 0.95 -7.46
C ILE A 245 11.55 -0.20 -7.62
N SER A 246 11.63 -1.20 -6.74
CA SER A 246 10.67 -2.30 -6.66
C SER A 246 9.92 -2.22 -5.33
N HIS A 247 8.59 -2.19 -5.36
CA HIS A 247 7.72 -2.32 -4.19
C HIS A 247 7.49 -3.81 -3.93
N ILE A 248 7.89 -4.30 -2.75
CA ILE A 248 7.79 -5.70 -2.40
C ILE A 248 6.39 -6.01 -1.85
N THR A 249 5.53 -6.48 -2.73
CA THR A 249 4.13 -6.82 -2.50
C THR A 249 3.89 -8.33 -2.62
N GLY A 250 2.67 -8.76 -2.98
CA GLY A 250 2.37 -10.17 -3.27
C GLY A 250 3.28 -10.74 -4.36
N GLY A 251 3.75 -11.95 -4.18
CA GLY A 251 4.81 -12.55 -5.00
C GLY A 251 6.23 -12.31 -4.46
N GLY A 252 6.37 -11.45 -3.43
CA GLY A 252 7.62 -11.23 -2.71
C GLY A 252 8.77 -10.77 -3.59
N PHE A 253 9.97 -11.22 -3.26
CA PHE A 253 11.18 -10.81 -3.98
C PHE A 253 11.24 -11.33 -5.41
N TRP A 254 10.79 -12.58 -5.63
CA TRP A 254 10.90 -13.27 -6.94
C TRP A 254 9.98 -12.72 -8.02
N GLU A 255 8.84 -12.15 -7.66
CA GLU A 255 7.90 -11.65 -8.66
C GLU A 255 7.95 -10.11 -8.81
N ASN A 256 8.44 -9.38 -7.79
CA ASN A 256 8.44 -7.91 -7.86
C ASN A 256 9.77 -7.34 -8.37
N ILE A 257 10.92 -7.85 -7.94
CA ILE A 257 12.22 -7.33 -8.38
C ILE A 257 12.43 -7.52 -9.89
N PRO A 258 12.11 -8.67 -10.52
CA PRO A 258 12.29 -8.82 -11.97
C PRO A 258 11.51 -7.84 -12.84
N ARG A 259 10.40 -7.28 -12.34
CA ARG A 259 9.58 -6.30 -13.09
C ARG A 259 10.34 -5.04 -13.48
N VAL A 260 11.39 -4.73 -12.74
CA VAL A 260 12.18 -3.50 -12.91
C VAL A 260 13.61 -3.77 -13.37
N LEU A 261 13.95 -5.03 -13.68
CA LEU A 261 15.27 -5.42 -14.15
C LEU A 261 15.28 -5.69 -15.66
N PRO A 262 16.26 -5.17 -16.41
CA PRO A 262 16.43 -5.53 -17.81
C PRO A 262 16.92 -6.98 -17.96
N GLU A 263 16.66 -7.57 -19.13
CA GLU A 263 17.20 -8.88 -19.49
C GLU A 263 18.73 -8.91 -19.35
N GLY A 264 19.28 -10.04 -18.92
CA GLY A 264 20.72 -10.21 -18.71
C GLY A 264 21.25 -9.64 -17.38
N THR A 265 20.36 -9.19 -16.50
CA THR A 265 20.71 -8.75 -15.13
C THR A 265 19.95 -9.54 -14.08
N LYS A 266 20.57 -9.68 -12.89
CA LYS A 266 19.93 -10.26 -11.71
C LYS A 266 20.28 -9.50 -10.44
N ALA A 267 19.37 -9.49 -9.49
CA ALA A 267 19.58 -9.03 -8.14
C ALA A 267 20.22 -10.14 -7.30
N VAL A 268 21.39 -9.88 -6.74
CA VAL A 268 22.05 -10.76 -5.76
C VAL A 268 21.91 -10.15 -4.38
N ILE A 269 21.09 -10.77 -3.55
CA ILE A 269 20.67 -10.27 -2.24
C ILE A 269 21.42 -11.03 -1.15
N ASP A 270 22.00 -10.31 -0.20
CA ASP A 270 22.56 -10.88 1.03
C ASP A 270 21.44 -11.05 2.05
N GLY A 271 20.89 -12.25 2.14
CA GLY A 271 19.83 -12.62 3.09
C GLY A 271 20.25 -12.53 4.57
N LYS A 272 21.52 -12.30 4.86
CA LYS A 272 22.06 -12.10 6.22
C LYS A 272 22.26 -10.62 6.57
N SER A 273 22.00 -9.70 5.62
CA SER A 273 22.17 -8.27 5.82
C SER A 273 21.12 -7.65 6.75
N TRP A 274 20.06 -8.38 7.08
CA TRP A 274 19.04 -7.94 8.04
C TRP A 274 18.45 -9.13 8.81
N GLU A 275 17.85 -8.82 9.94
CA GLU A 275 17.01 -9.75 10.69
C GLU A 275 15.54 -9.50 10.34
N TRP A 276 14.78 -10.58 10.15
CA TRP A 276 13.35 -10.45 9.94
C TRP A 276 12.67 -9.88 11.18
N PRO A 277 11.73 -8.93 11.05
CA PRO A 277 10.84 -8.57 12.15
C PRO A 277 10.17 -9.80 12.77
N SER A 278 10.01 -9.79 14.08
CA SER A 278 9.56 -10.95 14.88
C SER A 278 8.28 -11.60 14.36
N ILE A 279 7.38 -10.81 13.81
CA ILE A 279 6.12 -11.32 13.25
C ILE A 279 6.35 -12.32 12.09
N PHE A 280 7.38 -12.11 11.26
CA PHE A 280 7.69 -13.05 10.16
C PHE A 280 8.31 -14.35 10.69
N ASN A 281 9.18 -14.27 11.71
CA ASN A 281 9.70 -15.46 12.38
C ASN A 281 8.58 -16.25 13.04
N TRP A 282 7.63 -15.54 13.70
CA TRP A 282 6.44 -16.14 14.28
C TRP A 282 5.57 -16.84 13.24
N LEU A 283 5.30 -16.19 12.09
CA LEU A 283 4.53 -16.78 11.00
C LEU A 283 5.21 -18.03 10.44
N GLN A 284 6.52 -17.98 10.24
CA GLN A 284 7.30 -19.11 9.76
C GLN A 284 7.21 -20.30 10.71
N GLU A 285 7.46 -20.07 12.00
CA GLU A 285 7.44 -21.11 13.02
C GLU A 285 6.03 -21.72 13.18
N LYS A 286 5.01 -20.87 13.40
CA LYS A 286 3.64 -21.33 13.65
C LYS A 286 2.98 -21.98 12.44
N GLY A 287 3.34 -21.54 11.24
CA GLY A 287 2.84 -22.09 9.98
C GLY A 287 3.69 -23.22 9.43
N ASN A 288 4.87 -23.49 10.01
CA ASN A 288 5.91 -24.35 9.43
C ASN A 288 6.12 -24.04 7.94
N VAL A 289 6.31 -22.73 7.64
CA VAL A 289 6.44 -22.22 6.27
C VAL A 289 7.91 -22.29 5.86
N GLU A 290 8.19 -22.88 4.70
CA GLU A 290 9.54 -22.95 4.15
C GLU A 290 10.10 -21.55 3.86
N THR A 291 11.39 -21.32 4.08
CA THR A 291 12.04 -20.01 3.90
C THR A 291 11.82 -19.45 2.50
N PHE A 292 11.85 -20.29 1.48
CA PHE A 292 11.57 -19.89 0.10
C PHE A 292 10.14 -19.31 -0.03
N GLU A 293 9.14 -19.98 0.58
CA GLU A 293 7.75 -19.55 0.52
C GLU A 293 7.52 -18.25 1.34
N MET A 294 8.30 -18.05 2.43
CA MET A 294 8.29 -16.79 3.16
C MET A 294 8.69 -15.60 2.26
N TYR A 295 9.82 -15.72 1.55
CA TYR A 295 10.28 -14.70 0.60
C TYR A 295 9.39 -14.57 -0.65
N ARG A 296 8.64 -15.60 -1.00
CA ARG A 296 7.70 -15.57 -2.13
C ARG A 296 6.36 -14.93 -1.77
N THR A 297 5.93 -15.06 -0.52
CA THR A 297 4.62 -14.57 -0.07
C THR A 297 4.71 -13.20 0.59
N PHE A 298 5.80 -12.96 1.34
CA PHE A 298 5.94 -11.79 2.20
C PHE A 298 7.13 -10.93 1.81
N ASN A 299 7.10 -9.68 2.30
CA ASN A 299 8.22 -8.75 2.19
C ASN A 299 9.37 -9.05 3.18
N CYS A 300 9.17 -9.90 4.17
CA CYS A 300 10.13 -10.30 5.19
C CYS A 300 10.91 -9.13 5.83
N GLY A 301 10.27 -7.96 5.96
CA GLY A 301 10.86 -6.76 6.55
C GLY A 301 11.39 -5.74 5.53
N VAL A 302 11.29 -6.00 4.22
CA VAL A 302 11.76 -5.12 3.14
C VAL A 302 10.57 -4.62 2.32
N GLY A 303 10.24 -3.34 2.42
CA GLY A 303 9.11 -2.77 1.66
C GLY A 303 9.50 -2.27 0.26
N LEU A 304 10.67 -1.64 0.11
CA LEU A 304 11.20 -1.25 -1.19
C LEU A 304 12.61 -1.80 -1.39
N VAL A 305 12.94 -2.13 -2.65
CA VAL A 305 14.31 -2.38 -3.11
C VAL A 305 14.64 -1.35 -4.19
N VAL A 306 15.76 -0.65 -4.03
CA VAL A 306 16.19 0.44 -4.91
C VAL A 306 17.53 0.09 -5.55
N ALA A 307 17.63 0.20 -6.86
CA ALA A 307 18.88 0.07 -7.61
C ALA A 307 19.41 1.43 -7.99
N LEU A 308 20.72 1.67 -7.76
CA LEU A 308 21.39 2.92 -8.06
C LEU A 308 22.92 2.69 -8.21
N PRO A 309 23.70 3.68 -8.77
CA PRO A 309 25.15 3.57 -8.84
C PRO A 309 25.78 3.29 -7.47
N LYS A 310 26.72 2.34 -7.42
CA LYS A 310 27.32 1.86 -6.16
C LYS A 310 27.99 2.96 -5.34
N ASP A 311 28.57 3.97 -6.00
CA ASP A 311 29.21 5.12 -5.35
C ASP A 311 28.24 6.11 -4.70
N GLN A 312 26.93 6.00 -4.97
CA GLN A 312 25.87 6.79 -4.35
C GLN A 312 25.16 6.06 -3.20
N ALA A 313 25.38 4.75 -3.04
CA ALA A 313 24.59 3.91 -2.14
C ALA A 313 24.65 4.37 -0.69
N ASP A 314 25.84 4.64 -0.15
CA ASP A 314 25.99 5.05 1.25
C ASP A 314 25.31 6.40 1.51
N ALA A 315 25.43 7.36 0.57
CA ALA A 315 24.78 8.67 0.70
C ALA A 315 23.25 8.56 0.65
N ALA A 316 22.70 7.71 -0.23
CA ALA A 316 21.27 7.46 -0.33
C ALA A 316 20.72 6.76 0.94
N VAL A 317 21.45 5.80 1.50
CA VAL A 317 21.10 5.16 2.79
C VAL A 317 21.07 6.19 3.91
N GLU A 318 22.07 7.06 4.04
CA GLU A 318 22.10 8.08 5.08
C GLU A 318 20.99 9.13 4.91
N LEU A 319 20.65 9.51 3.67
CA LEU A 319 19.50 10.37 3.38
C LEU A 319 18.22 9.70 3.87
N LEU A 320 17.97 8.44 3.49
CA LEU A 320 16.77 7.70 3.91
C LEU A 320 16.66 7.59 5.42
N LYS A 321 17.77 7.31 6.13
CA LYS A 321 17.81 7.29 7.61
C LYS A 321 17.48 8.66 8.20
N THR A 322 17.96 9.73 7.61
CA THR A 322 17.65 11.11 8.05
C THR A 322 16.17 11.42 7.88
N GLU A 323 15.52 10.85 6.87
CA GLU A 323 14.07 10.95 6.65
C GLU A 323 13.25 9.98 7.54
N GLY A 324 13.92 9.23 8.43
CA GLY A 324 13.27 8.32 9.38
C GLY A 324 13.04 6.91 8.85
N GLU A 325 13.65 6.55 7.72
CA GLU A 325 13.56 5.21 7.18
C GLU A 325 14.61 4.27 7.83
N ASN A 326 14.26 3.00 7.97
CA ASN A 326 15.23 1.95 8.19
C ASN A 326 15.76 1.52 6.81
N ALA A 327 17.00 1.88 6.47
CA ALA A 327 17.57 1.60 5.15
C ALA A 327 19.00 1.04 5.27
N TRP A 328 19.34 0.11 4.37
CA TRP A 328 20.66 -0.52 4.31
C TRP A 328 20.97 -1.03 2.90
N VAL A 329 22.25 -1.28 2.61
CA VAL A 329 22.65 -1.98 1.38
C VAL A 329 22.31 -3.46 1.55
N ILE A 330 21.46 -4.00 0.67
CA ILE A 330 20.98 -5.39 0.73
C ILE A 330 21.69 -6.30 -0.28
N GLY A 331 22.38 -5.73 -1.26
CA GLY A 331 23.03 -6.51 -2.30
C GLY A 331 23.50 -5.68 -3.48
N GLU A 332 23.62 -6.31 -4.63
CA GLU A 332 24.06 -5.68 -5.86
C GLU A 332 23.41 -6.31 -7.11
N ILE A 333 23.45 -5.61 -8.22
CA ILE A 333 23.07 -6.14 -9.53
C ILE A 333 24.27 -6.84 -10.16
N ALA A 334 24.07 -8.07 -10.62
CA ALA A 334 25.05 -8.86 -11.36
C ALA A 334 24.56 -9.15 -12.78
N ASN A 335 25.46 -9.62 -13.63
CA ASN A 335 25.07 -10.20 -14.92
C ASN A 335 24.34 -11.53 -14.70
N ALA A 336 23.32 -11.79 -15.51
CA ALA A 336 22.61 -13.06 -15.57
C ALA A 336 22.81 -13.71 -16.94
N GLU A 337 22.94 -15.04 -16.96
CA GLU A 337 22.93 -15.81 -18.20
C GLU A 337 21.50 -15.98 -18.71
N ALA A 338 21.36 -16.30 -20.00
CA ALA A 338 20.05 -16.51 -20.61
C ALA A 338 19.31 -17.68 -19.92
N GLY A 339 18.12 -17.40 -19.36
CA GLY A 339 17.30 -18.37 -18.65
C GLY A 339 17.63 -18.56 -17.16
N GLU A 340 18.57 -17.77 -16.63
CA GLU A 340 18.86 -17.72 -15.21
C GLU A 340 17.77 -16.90 -14.46
N GLU A 341 17.47 -17.29 -13.24
CA GLU A 341 16.56 -16.53 -12.34
C GLU A 341 17.12 -15.12 -12.09
N GLN A 342 16.27 -14.10 -12.18
CA GLN A 342 16.69 -12.70 -11.98
C GLN A 342 16.82 -12.29 -10.50
N VAL A 343 16.57 -13.20 -9.57
CA VAL A 343 16.75 -12.98 -8.12
C VAL A 343 17.50 -14.16 -7.52
N GLU A 344 18.56 -13.85 -6.76
CA GLU A 344 19.34 -14.80 -6.00
C GLU A 344 19.47 -14.28 -4.57
N ILE A 345 19.03 -15.05 -3.55
CA ILE A 345 19.21 -14.73 -2.13
C ILE A 345 20.23 -15.70 -1.53
N LYS A 346 21.34 -15.18 -0.94
CA LYS A 346 22.48 -15.94 -0.39
C LYS A 346 22.46 -16.01 1.13
#